data_e3f4d88acb8137e34cc9531ac5c813e3
#
_entry.id   e3f4d88acb8137e34cc9531ac5c813e3
#
_cell.length_a   1.000
_cell.length_b   1.000
_cell.length_c   1.000
_cell.angle_alpha   90.00
_cell.angle_beta   90.00
_cell.angle_gamma   90.00
#
_symmetry.space_group_name_H-M   'P 1'
#
loop_
_entity.id
_entity.type
_entity.pdbx_description
1 polymer ?
#
loop_
_entity_poly.entity_id
_entity_poly.type
_entity_poly.pdbx_seq_one_letter_code
_entity_poly.pdbx_strand_id
1 'polypeptide(L)'
;LHRAAYLLYSDPGLDERRGGVLVLGPHQPYLDYVADVLPSLGEDGVRTATLRDLVPEGATAGVEADPEAARLKGTVAMVGAIEPAVALYEEPPTDGMEIATPWADVWLSASDWVEAFGAPEPGTPHNEAREDVWAALCAIVAEKVVDALGVGEDEGEAPSVEDVRRALRLDDDLTATFGRAWPLLDATDVVADLWEV
;
A
#
# COMPACT_ATOMS: atom_id res chain seq x y z
N LEU A 1 -31.54 -13.70 7.49
CA LEU A 1 -31.73 -14.83 6.57
C LEU A 1 -32.76 -14.50 5.51
N HIS A 2 -34.04 -14.24 5.86
CA HIS A 2 -35.11 -13.92 4.89
C HIS A 2 -34.77 -12.71 3.98
N ARG A 3 -34.04 -11.72 4.49
CA ARG A 3 -33.61 -10.60 3.68
C ARG A 3 -32.55 -10.99 2.64
N ALA A 4 -31.64 -11.90 2.99
CA ALA A 4 -30.64 -12.42 2.05
C ALA A 4 -31.34 -13.22 0.94
N ALA A 5 -32.24 -14.12 1.28
CA ALA A 5 -33.03 -14.87 0.33
C ALA A 5 -33.88 -13.95 -0.58
N TYR A 6 -34.51 -12.92 -0.01
CA TYR A 6 -35.26 -11.93 -0.79
C TYR A 6 -34.37 -11.18 -1.77
N LEU A 7 -33.17 -10.76 -1.36
CA LEU A 7 -32.24 -10.01 -2.24
C LEU A 7 -31.76 -10.90 -3.39
N LEU A 8 -31.37 -12.15 -3.10
CA LEU A 8 -30.95 -13.11 -4.13
C LEU A 8 -32.08 -13.39 -5.14
N TYR A 9 -33.31 -13.53 -4.65
CA TYR A 9 -34.48 -13.74 -5.54
C TYR A 9 -34.81 -12.50 -6.35
N SER A 10 -34.66 -11.29 -5.80
CA SER A 10 -35.13 -10.04 -6.40
C SER A 10 -34.09 -9.39 -7.32
N ASP A 11 -32.80 -9.67 -7.16
CA ASP A 11 -31.73 -9.05 -7.91
C ASP A 11 -30.86 -10.08 -8.65
N PRO A 12 -31.10 -10.25 -9.97
CA PRO A 12 -30.28 -11.14 -10.80
C PRO A 12 -28.78 -10.72 -10.88
N GLY A 13 -28.43 -9.52 -10.41
CA GLY A 13 -27.07 -9.04 -10.32
C GLY A 13 -26.25 -9.66 -9.19
N LEU A 14 -26.92 -10.28 -8.23
CA LEU A 14 -26.32 -10.97 -7.08
C LEU A 14 -26.05 -12.46 -7.32
N ASP A 15 -26.15 -12.93 -8.56
CA ASP A 15 -25.81 -14.31 -8.93
C ASP A 15 -24.33 -14.61 -8.62
N GLU A 16 -24.01 -15.86 -8.25
CA GLU A 16 -22.64 -16.36 -7.93
C GLU A 16 -21.58 -15.93 -8.94
N ARG A 17 -21.95 -15.82 -10.22
CA ARG A 17 -21.06 -15.39 -11.30
C ARG A 17 -20.63 -13.91 -11.22
N ARG A 18 -21.29 -13.12 -10.36
CA ARG A 18 -21.07 -11.69 -10.16
C ARG A 18 -20.66 -11.32 -8.73
N GLY A 19 -20.31 -12.31 -7.90
CA GLY A 19 -19.81 -12.08 -6.54
C GLY A 19 -20.69 -12.67 -5.43
N GLY A 20 -21.96 -12.96 -5.68
CA GLY A 20 -22.86 -13.60 -4.72
C GLY A 20 -23.19 -12.73 -3.50
N VAL A 21 -23.71 -13.38 -2.46
CA VAL A 21 -24.00 -12.78 -1.15
C VAL A 21 -23.07 -13.38 -0.09
N LEU A 22 -22.44 -12.52 0.71
CA LEU A 22 -21.66 -12.89 1.87
C LEU A 22 -22.45 -12.57 3.15
N VAL A 23 -22.70 -13.57 3.98
CA VAL A 23 -23.29 -13.40 5.31
C VAL A 23 -22.18 -13.41 6.36
N LEU A 24 -21.99 -12.29 7.04
CA LEU A 24 -21.08 -12.19 8.19
C LEU A 24 -21.81 -12.54 9.47
N GLY A 25 -21.21 -13.47 10.24
CA GLY A 25 -21.73 -13.91 11.52
C GLY A 25 -20.74 -13.73 12.67
N PRO A 26 -21.23 -13.67 13.91
CA PRO A 26 -20.38 -13.41 15.07
C PRO A 26 -19.46 -14.59 15.44
N HIS A 27 -19.83 -15.82 15.11
CA HIS A 27 -19.10 -17.04 15.44
C HIS A 27 -19.55 -18.22 14.57
N GLN A 28 -18.69 -19.24 14.46
CA GLN A 28 -18.91 -20.39 13.60
C GLN A 28 -20.24 -21.14 13.86
N PRO A 29 -20.63 -21.46 15.09
CA PRO A 29 -21.92 -22.14 15.33
C PRO A 29 -23.15 -21.41 14.80
N TYR A 30 -23.13 -20.08 14.77
CA TYR A 30 -24.19 -19.29 14.13
C TYR A 30 -24.16 -19.45 12.61
N LEU A 31 -22.97 -19.45 12.01
CA LEU A 31 -22.82 -19.63 10.57
C LEU A 31 -23.21 -21.03 10.12
N ASP A 32 -22.90 -22.07 10.91
CA ASP A 32 -23.31 -23.43 10.64
C ASP A 32 -24.85 -23.52 10.60
N TYR A 33 -25.52 -22.91 11.58
CA TYR A 33 -26.98 -22.83 11.56
C TYR A 33 -27.50 -22.06 10.32
N VAL A 34 -26.87 -20.97 9.93
CA VAL A 34 -27.23 -20.20 8.73
C VAL A 34 -27.07 -21.05 7.47
N ALA A 35 -25.94 -21.78 7.36
CA ALA A 35 -25.64 -22.65 6.24
C ALA A 35 -26.64 -23.79 6.08
N ASP A 36 -27.19 -24.32 7.19
CA ASP A 36 -28.22 -25.36 7.16
C ASP A 36 -29.61 -24.83 6.76
N VAL A 37 -29.89 -23.55 7.08
CA VAL A 37 -31.22 -22.95 6.83
C VAL A 37 -31.32 -22.36 5.40
N LEU A 38 -30.28 -21.79 4.87
CA LEU A 38 -30.30 -21.10 3.53
C LEU A 38 -30.69 -22.06 2.39
N PRO A 39 -30.16 -23.30 2.29
CA PRO A 39 -30.60 -24.24 1.25
C PRO A 39 -32.08 -24.59 1.35
N SER A 40 -32.65 -24.63 2.58
CA SER A 40 -34.07 -24.85 2.77
C SER A 40 -34.97 -23.74 2.22
N LEU A 41 -34.36 -22.55 1.96
CA LEU A 41 -35.02 -21.41 1.30
C LEU A 41 -34.75 -21.38 -0.21
N GLY A 42 -34.05 -22.39 -0.76
CA GLY A 42 -33.73 -22.49 -2.18
C GLY A 42 -32.50 -21.71 -2.62
N GLU A 43 -31.62 -21.30 -1.68
CA GLU A 43 -30.48 -20.43 -1.94
C GLU A 43 -29.15 -21.18 -1.72
N ASP A 44 -28.53 -21.66 -2.80
CA ASP A 44 -27.28 -22.43 -2.75
C ASP A 44 -26.00 -21.55 -2.94
N GLY A 45 -26.15 -20.27 -3.29
CA GLY A 45 -25.08 -19.37 -3.66
C GLY A 45 -24.58 -18.42 -2.56
N VAL A 46 -24.90 -18.68 -1.28
CA VAL A 46 -24.55 -17.80 -0.17
C VAL A 46 -23.26 -18.26 0.51
N ARG A 47 -22.25 -17.37 0.55
CA ARG A 47 -21.05 -17.59 1.35
C ARG A 47 -21.25 -17.07 2.77
N THR A 48 -20.65 -17.75 3.73
CA THR A 48 -20.68 -17.36 5.15
C THR A 48 -19.26 -17.14 5.64
N ALA A 49 -19.04 -16.16 6.49
CA ALA A 49 -17.75 -15.89 7.12
C ALA A 49 -17.92 -15.20 8.48
N THR A 50 -16.98 -15.40 9.38
CA THR A 50 -16.77 -14.51 10.53
C THR A 50 -15.92 -13.31 10.13
N LEU A 51 -15.82 -12.30 10.98
CA LEU A 51 -14.89 -11.17 10.73
C LEU A 51 -13.43 -11.64 10.64
N ARG A 52 -13.07 -12.70 11.38
CA ARG A 52 -11.72 -13.30 11.33
C ARG A 52 -11.39 -13.91 9.97
N ASP A 53 -12.38 -14.45 9.29
CA ASP A 53 -12.19 -15.13 8.00
C ASP A 53 -12.00 -14.12 6.84
N LEU A 54 -12.20 -12.82 7.09
CA LEU A 54 -12.02 -11.76 6.10
C LEU A 54 -10.55 -11.37 5.88
N VAL A 55 -9.69 -11.75 6.81
CA VAL A 55 -8.24 -11.45 6.74
C VAL A 55 -7.44 -12.76 6.84
N PRO A 56 -6.35 -12.90 6.07
CA PRO A 56 -5.52 -14.13 6.08
C PRO A 56 -5.01 -14.50 7.48
N GLU A 57 -4.65 -13.49 8.26
CA GLU A 57 -4.09 -13.64 9.62
C GLU A 57 -5.14 -14.09 10.64
N GLY A 58 -6.43 -13.95 10.33
CA GLY A 58 -7.52 -14.31 11.22
C GLY A 58 -7.52 -15.78 11.64
N ALA A 59 -7.02 -16.68 10.78
CA ALA A 59 -6.91 -18.11 11.08
C ALA A 59 -5.87 -18.39 12.18
N THR A 60 -4.80 -17.61 12.26
CA THR A 60 -3.68 -17.77 13.20
C THR A 60 -3.73 -16.79 14.37
N ALA A 61 -4.56 -15.73 14.28
CA ALA A 61 -4.70 -14.73 15.33
C ALA A 61 -5.12 -15.34 16.67
N GLY A 62 -4.33 -15.07 17.71
CA GLY A 62 -4.61 -15.45 19.09
C GLY A 62 -5.66 -14.54 19.75
N VAL A 63 -5.86 -14.78 21.05
CA VAL A 63 -6.62 -13.87 21.91
C VAL A 63 -5.63 -12.95 22.58
N GLU A 64 -5.88 -11.62 22.51
CA GLU A 64 -5.08 -10.64 23.24
C GLU A 64 -5.24 -10.87 24.75
N ALA A 65 -4.10 -11.04 25.44
CA ALA A 65 -4.08 -11.35 26.87
C ALA A 65 -4.35 -10.10 27.73
N ASP A 66 -3.97 -8.92 27.25
CA ASP A 66 -4.25 -7.65 27.93
C ASP A 66 -5.62 -7.12 27.51
N PRO A 67 -6.59 -7.02 28.44
CA PRO A 67 -7.94 -6.53 28.14
C PRO A 67 -7.96 -5.08 27.65
N GLU A 68 -7.02 -4.23 28.10
CA GLU A 68 -6.94 -2.84 27.66
C GLU A 68 -6.43 -2.75 26.23
N ALA A 69 -5.36 -3.49 25.89
CA ALA A 69 -4.87 -3.63 24.52
C ALA A 69 -5.95 -4.19 23.59
N ALA A 70 -6.67 -5.23 24.03
CA ALA A 70 -7.79 -5.80 23.27
C ALA A 70 -8.88 -4.75 22.99
N ARG A 71 -9.20 -3.94 24.00
CA ARG A 71 -10.19 -2.86 23.88
C ARG A 71 -9.72 -1.80 22.88
N LEU A 72 -8.46 -1.36 22.97
CA LEU A 72 -7.89 -0.36 22.07
C LEU A 72 -7.84 -0.86 20.63
N LYS A 73 -7.33 -2.07 20.41
CA LYS A 73 -7.28 -2.72 19.09
C LYS A 73 -8.65 -2.85 18.42
N GLY A 74 -9.72 -2.98 19.21
CA GLY A 74 -11.10 -3.04 18.72
C GLY A 74 -11.77 -1.69 18.47
N THR A 75 -11.08 -0.56 18.65
CA THR A 75 -11.69 0.77 18.48
C THR A 75 -11.52 1.31 17.07
N VAL A 76 -12.48 2.11 16.61
CA VAL A 76 -12.39 2.86 15.35
C VAL A 76 -11.21 3.86 15.38
N ALA A 77 -10.79 4.30 16.56
CA ALA A 77 -9.63 5.19 16.71
C ALA A 77 -8.32 4.57 16.19
N MET A 78 -8.19 3.24 16.20
CA MET A 78 -7.03 2.55 15.62
C MET A 78 -6.88 2.80 14.12
N VAL A 79 -8.00 2.92 13.39
CA VAL A 79 -7.97 3.26 11.96
C VAL A 79 -7.34 4.65 11.76
N GLY A 80 -7.63 5.60 12.65
CA GLY A 80 -7.05 6.93 12.63
C GLY A 80 -5.57 6.99 13.04
N ALA A 81 -5.03 5.92 13.65
CA ALA A 81 -3.60 5.82 13.99
C ALA A 81 -2.74 5.31 12.83
N ILE A 82 -3.33 4.66 11.85
CA ILE A 82 -2.59 4.06 10.73
C ILE A 82 -1.94 5.15 9.86
N GLU A 83 -2.68 6.18 9.48
CA GLU A 83 -2.17 7.24 8.60
C GLU A 83 -0.94 7.97 9.20
N PRO A 84 -0.94 8.42 10.48
CA PRO A 84 0.25 8.95 11.11
C PRO A 84 1.41 7.96 11.22
N ALA A 85 1.12 6.67 11.39
CA ALA A 85 2.17 5.64 11.43
C ALA A 85 2.80 5.45 10.05
N VAL A 86 2.02 5.42 8.98
CA VAL A 86 2.53 5.36 7.60
C VAL A 86 3.40 6.57 7.29
N ALA A 87 3.04 7.77 7.76
CA ALA A 87 3.81 8.98 7.54
C ALA A 87 5.23 8.92 8.13
N LEU A 88 5.49 8.06 9.13
CA LEU A 88 6.85 7.82 9.66
C LEU A 88 7.78 7.12 8.66
N TYR A 89 7.21 6.44 7.67
CA TYR A 89 7.96 5.79 6.58
C TYR A 89 8.09 6.67 5.33
N GLU A 90 7.66 7.93 5.40
CA GLU A 90 7.68 8.91 4.30
C GLU A 90 8.65 10.06 4.62
N GLU A 91 9.71 9.78 5.39
CA GLU A 91 10.71 10.79 5.74
C GLU A 91 11.83 10.80 4.70
N PRO A 92 12.04 11.93 3.98
CA PRO A 92 13.10 12.03 3.00
C PRO A 92 14.48 11.98 3.69
N PRO A 93 15.52 11.42 3.02
CA PRO A 93 16.89 11.46 3.50
C PRO A 93 17.34 12.90 3.77
N THR A 94 18.01 13.10 4.92
CA THR A 94 18.54 14.40 5.35
C THR A 94 19.91 14.71 4.76
N ASP A 95 20.59 13.70 4.25
CA ASP A 95 21.89 13.80 3.62
C ASP A 95 21.78 13.65 2.11
N GLY A 96 22.61 14.41 1.39
CA GLY A 96 22.77 14.23 -0.05
C GLY A 96 23.69 13.04 -0.36
N MET A 97 23.65 12.62 -1.62
CA MET A 97 24.56 11.57 -2.12
C MET A 97 25.02 11.88 -3.55
N GLU A 98 26.18 11.34 -3.91
CA GLU A 98 26.68 11.37 -5.28
C GLU A 98 26.02 10.23 -6.08
N ILE A 99 25.53 10.56 -7.24
CA ILE A 99 24.93 9.62 -8.19
C ILE A 99 25.86 9.52 -9.40
N ALA A 100 26.45 8.34 -9.59
CA ALA A 100 27.26 8.04 -10.77
C ALA A 100 26.37 7.62 -11.93
N THR A 101 26.41 8.39 -13.04
CA THR A 101 25.68 8.01 -14.25
C THR A 101 26.64 7.81 -15.41
N PRO A 102 26.24 7.12 -16.49
CA PRO A 102 27.08 6.95 -17.68
C PRO A 102 27.46 8.26 -18.39
N TRP A 103 26.81 9.37 -18.05
CA TRP A 103 26.99 10.67 -18.73
C TRP A 103 27.71 11.68 -17.86
N ALA A 104 27.38 11.77 -16.59
CA ALA A 104 28.02 12.66 -15.62
C ALA A 104 27.71 12.18 -14.19
N ASP A 105 28.62 12.45 -13.26
CA ASP A 105 28.35 12.30 -11.83
C ASP A 105 27.64 13.56 -11.34
N VAL A 106 26.55 13.38 -10.60
CA VAL A 106 25.71 14.47 -10.11
C VAL A 106 25.45 14.35 -8.61
N TRP A 107 25.26 15.48 -7.95
CA TRP A 107 24.92 15.50 -6.53
C TRP A 107 23.41 15.58 -6.32
N LEU A 108 22.83 14.54 -5.70
CA LEU A 108 21.46 14.53 -5.22
C LEU A 108 21.45 15.09 -3.79
N SER A 109 20.92 16.30 -3.62
CA SER A 109 20.91 16.99 -2.32
C SER A 109 19.69 16.56 -1.46
N ALA A 110 19.73 16.92 -0.16
CA ALA A 110 18.57 16.72 0.71
C ALA A 110 17.31 17.46 0.20
N SER A 111 17.46 18.62 -0.45
CA SER A 111 16.33 19.35 -1.04
C SER A 111 15.71 18.62 -2.24
N ASP A 112 16.52 17.92 -3.03
CA ASP A 112 16.03 17.11 -4.15
C ASP A 112 15.20 15.91 -3.62
N TRP A 113 15.64 15.32 -2.53
CA TRP A 113 14.86 14.27 -1.85
C TRP A 113 13.50 14.80 -1.37
N VAL A 114 13.49 15.96 -0.71
CA VAL A 114 12.24 16.59 -0.25
C VAL A 114 11.30 16.90 -1.41
N GLU A 115 11.84 17.40 -2.53
CA GLU A 115 11.07 17.67 -3.75
C GLU A 115 10.45 16.39 -4.31
N ALA A 116 11.23 15.32 -4.45
CA ALA A 116 10.74 14.05 -4.97
C ALA A 116 9.68 13.42 -4.06
N PHE A 117 9.85 13.49 -2.73
CA PHE A 117 8.90 12.99 -1.74
C PHE A 117 7.57 13.77 -1.73
N GLY A 118 7.60 15.01 -2.19
CA GLY A 118 6.41 15.84 -2.37
C GLY A 118 5.69 15.65 -3.71
N ALA A 119 6.17 14.79 -4.60
CA ALA A 119 5.60 14.59 -5.93
C ALA A 119 4.23 13.87 -5.96
N PRO A 120 3.97 12.87 -5.09
CA PRO A 120 2.68 12.18 -5.10
C PRO A 120 1.52 13.13 -4.80
N GLU A 121 0.36 12.88 -5.43
CA GLU A 121 -0.85 13.61 -5.10
C GLU A 121 -1.34 13.29 -3.68
N PRO A 122 -1.88 14.28 -2.95
CA PRO A 122 -2.42 14.05 -1.61
C PRO A 122 -3.49 12.94 -1.60
N GLY A 123 -3.29 11.93 -0.74
CA GLY A 123 -4.19 10.80 -0.60
C GLY A 123 -3.86 9.60 -1.50
N THR A 124 -2.77 9.66 -2.28
CA THR A 124 -2.25 8.48 -2.96
C THR A 124 -1.77 7.46 -1.91
N PRO A 125 -2.19 6.18 -1.99
CA PRO A 125 -1.72 5.16 -1.06
C PRO A 125 -0.19 5.02 -1.09
N HIS A 126 0.43 4.83 0.07
CA HIS A 126 1.89 4.81 0.24
C HIS A 126 2.63 3.93 -0.78
N ASN A 127 2.19 2.69 -0.95
CA ASN A 127 2.84 1.77 -1.90
C ASN A 127 2.65 2.18 -3.37
N GLU A 128 1.56 2.86 -3.71
CA GLU A 128 1.30 3.39 -5.05
C GLU A 128 2.14 4.65 -5.29
N ALA A 129 2.19 5.56 -4.32
CA ALA A 129 2.97 6.79 -4.34
C ALA A 129 4.48 6.57 -4.56
N ARG A 130 4.98 5.38 -4.19
CA ARG A 130 6.38 5.01 -4.34
C ARG A 130 6.91 5.16 -5.78
N GLU A 131 6.08 4.84 -6.79
CA GLU A 131 6.48 4.98 -8.19
C GLU A 131 6.53 6.46 -8.62
N ASP A 132 5.65 7.29 -8.06
CA ASP A 132 5.66 8.74 -8.33
C ASP A 132 6.91 9.40 -7.75
N VAL A 133 7.29 9.05 -6.53
CA VAL A 133 8.54 9.51 -5.90
C VAL A 133 9.76 9.08 -6.72
N TRP A 134 9.80 7.81 -7.14
CA TRP A 134 10.89 7.31 -7.98
C TRP A 134 10.95 8.02 -9.34
N ALA A 135 9.80 8.29 -9.95
CA ALA A 135 9.74 9.03 -11.21
C ALA A 135 10.25 10.47 -11.06
N ALA A 136 9.89 11.14 -9.97
CA ALA A 136 10.39 12.47 -9.65
C ALA A 136 11.91 12.49 -9.43
N LEU A 137 12.45 11.53 -8.67
CA LEU A 137 13.90 11.38 -8.51
C LEU A 137 14.62 11.22 -9.87
N CYS A 138 14.08 10.39 -10.75
CA CYS A 138 14.63 10.18 -12.08
C CYS A 138 14.61 11.48 -12.91
N ALA A 139 13.56 12.28 -12.82
CA ALA A 139 13.44 13.55 -13.51
C ALA A 139 14.47 14.57 -12.99
N ILE A 140 14.59 14.69 -11.66
CA ILE A 140 15.56 15.57 -11.00
C ILE A 140 16.99 15.21 -11.41
N VAL A 141 17.35 13.92 -11.38
CA VAL A 141 18.69 13.48 -11.79
C VAL A 141 18.92 13.74 -13.29
N ALA A 142 17.91 13.52 -14.14
CA ALA A 142 18.02 13.77 -15.57
C ALA A 142 18.31 15.26 -15.86
N GLU A 143 17.61 16.19 -15.19
CA GLU A 143 17.86 17.62 -15.29
C GLU A 143 19.30 17.98 -14.87
N LYS A 144 19.76 17.45 -13.73
CA LYS A 144 21.13 17.67 -13.27
C LYS A 144 22.20 17.12 -14.22
N VAL A 145 21.94 15.99 -14.86
CA VAL A 145 22.85 15.44 -15.88
C VAL A 145 22.91 16.34 -17.09
N VAL A 146 21.76 16.83 -17.58
CA VAL A 146 21.70 17.79 -18.70
C VAL A 146 22.48 19.08 -18.36
N ASP A 147 22.28 19.63 -17.17
CA ASP A 147 23.02 20.82 -16.69
C ASP A 147 24.54 20.58 -16.61
N ALA A 148 24.94 19.40 -16.10
CA ALA A 148 26.35 19.04 -15.99
C ALA A 148 27.04 18.87 -17.35
N LEU A 149 26.30 18.41 -18.36
CA LEU A 149 26.78 18.27 -19.72
C LEU A 149 26.85 19.65 -20.47
N GLY A 150 26.11 20.64 -20.01
CA GLY A 150 26.02 21.96 -20.65
C GLY A 150 25.40 21.91 -22.05
N VAL A 151 24.62 20.88 -22.36
CA VAL A 151 23.91 20.73 -23.63
C VAL A 151 22.48 21.27 -23.51
N GLY A 152 22.03 22.02 -24.52
CA GLY A 152 20.64 22.47 -24.58
C GLY A 152 19.70 21.30 -24.89
N GLU A 153 18.45 21.40 -24.45
CA GLU A 153 17.42 20.36 -24.64
C GLU A 153 17.22 19.92 -26.11
N ASP A 154 17.61 20.77 -27.07
CA ASP A 154 17.44 20.54 -28.51
C ASP A 154 18.67 19.90 -29.20
N GLU A 155 19.76 19.68 -28.50
CA GLU A 155 21.02 19.20 -29.11
C GLU A 155 21.20 17.69 -28.90
N GLY A 156 20.32 16.86 -29.28
CA GLY A 156 20.42 15.41 -29.56
C GLY A 156 21.37 14.48 -28.78
N GLU A 157 22.16 14.98 -27.84
CA GLU A 157 23.17 14.28 -27.06
C GLU A 157 22.76 14.08 -25.58
N ALA A 158 21.67 14.74 -25.12
CA ALA A 158 21.19 14.59 -23.75
C ALA A 158 20.46 13.27 -23.55
N PRO A 159 20.69 12.56 -22.43
CA PRO A 159 19.94 11.34 -22.12
C PRO A 159 18.47 11.66 -21.86
N SER A 160 17.59 10.77 -22.30
CA SER A 160 16.18 10.85 -21.91
C SER A 160 15.99 10.49 -20.44
N VAL A 161 14.89 10.95 -19.81
CA VAL A 161 14.52 10.55 -18.45
C VAL A 161 14.44 9.03 -18.31
N GLU A 162 14.02 8.31 -19.36
CA GLU A 162 13.92 6.85 -19.34
C GLU A 162 15.30 6.18 -19.39
N ASP A 163 16.30 6.77 -20.09
CA ASP A 163 17.67 6.27 -20.05
C ASP A 163 18.28 6.46 -18.67
N VAL A 164 18.07 7.63 -18.07
CA VAL A 164 18.49 7.93 -16.69
C VAL A 164 17.80 6.97 -15.72
N ARG A 165 16.48 6.78 -15.82
CA ARG A 165 15.72 5.81 -15.00
C ARG A 165 16.34 4.41 -15.07
N ARG A 166 16.73 3.97 -16.26
CA ARG A 166 17.36 2.66 -16.45
C ARG A 166 18.73 2.59 -15.77
N ALA A 167 19.54 3.65 -15.85
CA ALA A 167 20.83 3.72 -15.18
C ALA A 167 20.67 3.71 -13.66
N LEU A 168 19.75 4.53 -13.11
CA LEU A 168 19.51 4.63 -11.66
C LEU A 168 19.02 3.33 -11.03
N ARG A 169 18.30 2.49 -11.77
CA ARG A 169 17.89 1.17 -11.28
C ARG A 169 19.06 0.21 -11.05
N LEU A 170 20.24 0.51 -11.62
CA LEU A 170 21.46 -0.28 -11.46
C LEU A 170 22.40 0.32 -10.39
N ASP A 171 22.06 1.45 -9.82
CA ASP A 171 22.77 2.06 -8.70
C ASP A 171 22.27 1.44 -7.38
N ASP A 172 23.07 0.55 -6.82
CA ASP A 172 22.74 -0.21 -5.61
C ASP A 172 22.62 0.72 -4.39
N ASP A 173 23.44 1.78 -4.30
CA ASP A 173 23.44 2.70 -3.16
C ASP A 173 22.19 3.59 -3.18
N LEU A 174 21.80 4.10 -4.35
CA LEU A 174 20.58 4.86 -4.51
C LEU A 174 19.34 4.01 -4.25
N THR A 175 19.27 2.80 -4.84
CA THR A 175 18.12 1.91 -4.68
C THR A 175 17.98 1.44 -3.23
N ALA A 176 19.08 1.17 -2.53
CA ALA A 176 19.07 0.83 -1.11
C ALA A 176 18.64 2.02 -0.24
N THR A 177 19.12 3.24 -0.54
CA THR A 177 18.74 4.45 0.19
C THR A 177 17.27 4.76 0.00
N PHE A 178 16.78 4.73 -1.24
CA PHE A 178 15.36 4.89 -1.54
C PHE A 178 14.50 3.80 -0.89
N GLY A 179 14.95 2.54 -0.92
CA GLY A 179 14.24 1.43 -0.30
C GLY A 179 14.11 1.55 1.23
N ARG A 180 15.07 2.21 1.90
CA ARG A 180 14.98 2.52 3.34
C ARG A 180 14.10 3.73 3.63
N ALA A 181 14.16 4.75 2.78
CA ALA A 181 13.44 6.01 2.98
C ALA A 181 11.97 5.94 2.56
N TRP A 182 11.64 5.07 1.60
CA TRP A 182 10.28 4.76 1.16
C TRP A 182 10.12 3.25 0.97
N PRO A 183 10.04 2.46 2.05
CA PRO A 183 9.87 1.01 1.97
C PRO A 183 8.51 0.63 1.38
N LEU A 184 8.40 -0.58 0.84
CA LEU A 184 7.09 -1.17 0.61
C LEU A 184 6.53 -1.64 1.95
N LEU A 185 5.33 -1.19 2.29
CA LEU A 185 4.68 -1.53 3.54
C LEU A 185 3.72 -2.71 3.35
N ASP A 186 3.80 -3.67 4.26
CA ASP A 186 2.78 -4.69 4.47
C ASP A 186 1.82 -4.25 5.58
N ALA A 187 0.54 -4.50 5.41
CA ALA A 187 -0.48 -4.06 6.37
C ALA A 187 -0.29 -4.70 7.75
N THR A 188 0.21 -5.94 7.80
CA THR A 188 0.45 -6.66 9.06
C THR A 188 1.61 -6.04 9.81
N ASP A 189 2.69 -5.69 9.11
CA ASP A 189 3.88 -5.07 9.70
C ASP A 189 3.54 -3.68 10.26
N VAL A 190 2.82 -2.83 9.49
CA VAL A 190 2.38 -1.51 9.96
C VAL A 190 1.53 -1.61 11.24
N VAL A 191 0.61 -2.59 11.28
CA VAL A 191 -0.21 -2.80 12.49
C VAL A 191 0.62 -3.32 13.66
N ALA A 192 1.63 -4.17 13.42
CA ALA A 192 2.53 -4.65 14.47
C ALA A 192 3.35 -3.49 15.05
N ASP A 193 3.95 -2.66 14.21
CA ASP A 193 4.78 -1.53 14.61
C ASP A 193 4.05 -0.49 15.47
N LEU A 194 2.72 -0.36 15.31
CA LEU A 194 1.90 0.49 16.18
C LEU A 194 1.94 0.10 17.68
N TRP A 195 2.41 -1.11 18.00
CA TRP A 195 2.44 -1.64 19.37
C TRP A 195 3.86 -1.82 19.94
N GLU A 196 4.88 -1.56 19.12
CA GLU A 196 6.28 -1.68 19.53
C GLU A 196 6.91 -0.37 20.04
N VAL A 197 6.13 0.73 20.06
CA VAL A 197 6.57 2.09 20.44
C VAL A 197 6.39 2.32 21.94
#